data_ed53c2166014c8426d6595f8e7185151
#
_entry.id   ed53c2166014c8426d6595f8e7185151
#
_cell.length_a   1.000
_cell.length_b   1.000
_cell.length_c   1.000
_cell.angle_alpha   90.00
_cell.angle_beta   90.00
_cell.angle_gamma   90.00
#
_symmetry.space_group_name_H-M   'P 1'
#
loop_
_entity.id
_entity.type
_entity.pdbx_description
1 polymer ?
#
loop_
_entity_poly.entity_id
_entity_poly.type
_entity_poly.pdbx_seq_one_letter_code
_entity_poly.pdbx_strand_id
1 'polypeptide(L)'
;MGLRIENDKLIGDLVSYRETPNRGGSLRPSYLIMHYTAGRSLESSVESLCTRKPQGNASAHVVLGRDGRIVQLAPFNVVTWHAGVSTWAGLVGLNSHSIGIEMDNAGLLKRVGNQYQSWFGQVYPDGEVTLAAHRNGGPVSPWHAYSQAQIERALELADLLVGHYGLQDVLGHEDIAPGRKTDPGPAFPLAAVRNHALGREHDTPARYLVTAASLNIRKGPDASFEPVAPALRKGTELDLLEARDRWSLVEVVRNPDVEGWVSNSFIAPVSEPRELRPQEARTLAPADEAPAVLVEKRKGRSGKSKRKAGGRR
;
A
#
# COMPACT_ATOMS: atom_id res chain seq x y z
N MET A 1 -5.53 20.29 7.53
CA MET A 1 -6.62 19.30 7.85
C MET A 1 -6.31 18.00 7.14
N GLY A 2 -6.46 16.84 7.84
CA GLY A 2 -6.33 15.54 7.17
C GLY A 2 -7.39 15.32 6.09
N LEU A 3 -7.14 14.36 5.20
CA LEU A 3 -8.10 13.97 4.17
C LEU A 3 -9.34 13.32 4.81
N ARG A 4 -10.52 13.59 4.26
CA ARG A 4 -11.78 12.92 4.58
C ARG A 4 -12.68 12.81 3.36
N ILE A 5 -13.69 11.97 3.42
CA ILE A 5 -14.66 11.76 2.35
C ILE A 5 -16.02 12.26 2.82
N GLU A 6 -16.65 13.11 1.99
CA GLU A 6 -18.02 13.58 2.16
C GLU A 6 -18.77 13.47 0.83
N ASN A 7 -19.90 12.77 0.81
CA ASN A 7 -20.71 12.55 -0.39
C ASN A 7 -19.84 12.00 -1.58
N ASP A 8 -19.04 10.99 -1.30
CA ASP A 8 -18.12 10.34 -2.26
C ASP A 8 -17.06 11.27 -2.87
N LYS A 9 -16.79 12.41 -2.21
CA LYS A 9 -15.76 13.36 -2.62
C LYS A 9 -14.74 13.58 -1.52
N LEU A 10 -13.48 13.77 -1.92
CA LEU A 10 -12.38 14.13 -1.03
C LEU A 10 -12.51 15.58 -0.57
N ILE A 11 -12.29 15.79 0.70
CA ILE A 11 -12.17 17.10 1.35
C ILE A 11 -10.84 17.13 2.09
N GLY A 12 -10.06 18.18 1.91
CA GLY A 12 -8.78 18.38 2.59
C GLY A 12 -7.96 19.50 1.96
N ASP A 13 -6.84 19.79 2.59
CA ASP A 13 -5.87 20.73 2.03
C ASP A 13 -5.25 20.11 0.77
N LEU A 14 -4.93 20.94 -0.24
CA LEU A 14 -4.40 20.53 -1.53
C LEU A 14 -5.35 19.65 -2.38
N VAL A 15 -6.63 19.54 -2.01
CA VAL A 15 -7.65 18.84 -2.79
C VAL A 15 -8.42 19.84 -3.65
N SER A 16 -8.58 19.51 -4.92
CA SER A 16 -9.47 20.21 -5.86
C SER A 16 -10.33 19.21 -6.62
N TYR A 17 -11.40 19.69 -7.25
CA TYR A 17 -12.33 18.89 -8.01
C TYR A 17 -12.50 19.44 -9.41
N ARG A 18 -12.32 18.57 -10.43
CA ARG A 18 -12.58 18.88 -11.84
C ARG A 18 -13.28 17.68 -12.47
N GLU A 19 -14.57 17.79 -12.69
CA GLU A 19 -15.39 16.70 -13.17
C GLU A 19 -15.01 16.25 -14.59
N THR A 20 -14.74 14.94 -14.74
CA THR A 20 -14.51 14.34 -16.04
C THR A 20 -15.83 13.98 -16.73
N PRO A 21 -15.99 14.27 -18.04
CA PRO A 21 -17.12 13.77 -18.83
C PRO A 21 -16.99 12.27 -19.18
N ASN A 22 -15.81 11.66 -18.93
CA ASN A 22 -15.46 10.29 -19.27
C ASN A 22 -15.82 9.36 -18.10
N ARG A 23 -17.10 9.11 -17.88
CA ARG A 23 -17.60 8.32 -16.76
C ARG A 23 -18.81 7.48 -17.13
N GLY A 24 -19.01 6.39 -16.37
CA GLY A 24 -20.14 5.48 -16.52
C GLY A 24 -21.24 5.69 -15.48
N GLY A 25 -21.95 4.61 -15.15
CA GLY A 25 -22.99 4.58 -14.16
C GLY A 25 -22.47 4.50 -12.72
N SER A 26 -23.31 4.03 -11.78
CA SER A 26 -22.95 3.88 -10.38
C SER A 26 -21.92 2.79 -10.15
N LEU A 27 -21.04 3.01 -9.19
CA LEU A 27 -19.97 2.11 -8.75
C LEU A 27 -20.18 1.73 -7.28
N ARG A 28 -19.95 0.44 -6.99
CA ARG A 28 -19.68 -0.06 -5.64
C ARG A 28 -18.27 -0.65 -5.66
N PRO A 29 -17.26 0.09 -5.23
CA PRO A 29 -15.88 -0.34 -5.38
C PRO A 29 -15.52 -1.46 -4.40
N SER A 30 -14.74 -2.41 -4.87
CA SER A 30 -14.15 -3.49 -4.06
C SER A 30 -12.63 -3.44 -4.04
N TYR A 31 -12.01 -2.69 -4.96
CA TYR A 31 -10.57 -2.61 -5.14
C TYR A 31 -10.10 -1.17 -5.35
N LEU A 32 -8.85 -0.91 -5.00
CA LEU A 32 -8.12 0.30 -5.37
C LEU A 32 -7.05 -0.06 -6.40
N ILE A 33 -7.00 0.66 -7.52
CA ILE A 33 -5.99 0.43 -8.55
C ILE A 33 -5.08 1.65 -8.66
N MET A 34 -3.77 1.39 -8.52
CA MET A 34 -2.72 2.39 -8.63
C MET A 34 -2.15 2.41 -10.04
N HIS A 35 -2.01 3.62 -10.60
CA HIS A 35 -1.51 3.86 -11.96
C HIS A 35 -0.42 4.92 -11.96
N TYR A 36 0.32 5.03 -13.07
CA TYR A 36 1.00 6.25 -13.42
C TYR A 36 0.42 6.83 -14.73
N THR A 37 0.40 8.17 -14.82
CA THR A 37 -0.20 8.88 -15.96
C THR A 37 0.59 8.72 -17.26
N ALA A 38 1.87 8.40 -17.21
CA ALA A 38 2.83 8.57 -18.31
C ALA A 38 2.76 9.98 -18.93
N GLY A 39 2.36 10.98 -18.14
CA GLY A 39 2.13 12.37 -18.54
C GLY A 39 3.31 13.28 -18.28
N ARG A 40 3.17 14.54 -18.72
CA ARG A 40 4.20 15.59 -18.54
C ARG A 40 4.07 16.32 -17.20
N SER A 41 2.84 16.46 -16.71
CA SER A 41 2.51 17.15 -15.47
C SER A 41 1.11 16.77 -15.00
N LEU A 42 0.81 17.09 -13.74
CA LEU A 42 -0.53 16.98 -13.15
C LEU A 42 -1.60 17.63 -14.05
N GLU A 43 -1.35 18.88 -14.49
CA GLU A 43 -2.30 19.67 -15.27
C GLU A 43 -2.56 19.03 -16.64
N SER A 44 -1.50 18.56 -17.32
CA SER A 44 -1.65 17.90 -18.64
C SER A 44 -2.36 16.56 -18.52
N SER A 45 -2.15 15.83 -17.43
CA SER A 45 -2.81 14.56 -17.16
C SER A 45 -4.28 14.75 -16.83
N VAL A 46 -4.62 15.72 -15.98
CA VAL A 46 -6.01 16.12 -15.69
C VAL A 46 -6.72 16.56 -16.95
N GLU A 47 -6.11 17.41 -17.80
CA GLU A 47 -6.69 17.84 -19.08
C GLU A 47 -6.98 16.64 -19.99
N SER A 48 -6.01 15.72 -20.11
CA SER A 48 -6.13 14.52 -20.94
C SER A 48 -7.29 13.61 -20.49
N LEU A 49 -7.47 13.42 -19.15
CA LEU A 49 -8.49 12.56 -18.55
C LEU A 49 -9.87 13.23 -18.50
N CYS A 50 -9.92 14.56 -18.62
CA CYS A 50 -11.17 15.32 -18.68
C CYS A 50 -11.60 15.68 -20.12
N THR A 51 -10.85 15.28 -21.15
CA THR A 51 -11.15 15.56 -22.53
C THR A 51 -11.68 14.31 -23.23
N ARG A 52 -12.81 14.43 -23.96
CA ARG A 52 -13.32 13.36 -24.84
C ARG A 52 -12.46 13.27 -26.09
N LYS A 53 -12.06 12.06 -26.45
CA LYS A 53 -11.19 11.76 -27.60
C LYS A 53 -11.88 10.79 -28.55
N PRO A 54 -11.75 10.98 -29.88
CA PRO A 54 -12.34 10.05 -30.85
C PRO A 54 -11.81 8.61 -30.76
N GLN A 55 -10.54 8.45 -30.30
CA GLN A 55 -9.85 7.15 -30.24
C GLN A 55 -10.09 6.38 -28.95
N GLY A 56 -10.96 6.85 -28.08
CA GLY A 56 -11.27 6.25 -26.79
C GLY A 56 -11.02 7.21 -25.63
N ASN A 57 -11.81 7.05 -24.61
CA ASN A 57 -11.81 7.92 -23.44
C ASN A 57 -11.26 7.15 -22.24
N ALA A 58 -10.19 7.65 -21.66
CA ALA A 58 -9.72 7.23 -20.35
C ALA A 58 -10.14 8.24 -19.28
N SER A 59 -10.27 7.81 -18.07
CA SER A 59 -10.51 8.64 -16.89
C SER A 59 -10.03 7.91 -15.64
N ALA A 60 -9.98 8.62 -14.53
CA ALA A 60 -9.72 8.05 -13.20
C ALA A 60 -10.55 8.81 -12.16
N HIS A 61 -10.58 8.34 -10.93
CA HIS A 61 -11.24 9.06 -9.85
C HIS A 61 -10.37 10.20 -9.33
N VAL A 62 -9.07 9.98 -9.28
CA VAL A 62 -8.09 10.91 -8.71
C VAL A 62 -6.86 10.99 -9.60
N VAL A 63 -6.30 12.20 -9.74
CA VAL A 63 -4.93 12.42 -10.21
C VAL A 63 -4.13 13.00 -9.05
N LEU A 64 -3.00 12.38 -8.73
CA LEU A 64 -2.10 12.75 -7.63
C LEU A 64 -0.82 13.34 -8.18
N GLY A 65 -0.59 14.61 -7.88
CA GLY A 65 0.60 15.35 -8.28
C GLY A 65 1.85 14.95 -7.50
N ARG A 66 3.01 15.23 -8.08
CA ARG A 66 4.31 14.98 -7.43
C ARG A 66 4.52 15.82 -6.16
N ASP A 67 3.81 16.93 -6.04
CA ASP A 67 3.81 17.84 -4.88
C ASP A 67 2.75 17.49 -3.82
N GLY A 68 2.03 16.37 -3.98
CA GLY A 68 0.98 15.93 -3.08
C GLY A 68 -0.38 16.59 -3.33
N ARG A 69 -0.51 17.47 -4.34
CA ARG A 69 -1.83 17.99 -4.75
C ARG A 69 -2.69 16.89 -5.33
N ILE A 70 -3.98 16.94 -5.00
CA ILE A 70 -4.99 16.00 -5.47
C ILE A 70 -5.99 16.73 -6.36
N VAL A 71 -6.26 16.17 -7.53
CA VAL A 71 -7.39 16.58 -8.36
C VAL A 71 -8.34 15.39 -8.47
N GLN A 72 -9.49 15.47 -7.81
CA GLN A 72 -10.53 14.45 -7.98
C GLN A 72 -11.33 14.75 -9.23
N LEU A 73 -11.55 13.72 -10.08
CA LEU A 73 -12.19 13.84 -11.38
C LEU A 73 -13.62 13.27 -11.42
N ALA A 74 -13.95 12.38 -10.51
CA ALA A 74 -15.29 11.80 -10.36
C ALA A 74 -15.56 11.44 -8.90
N PRO A 75 -16.82 11.44 -8.43
CA PRO A 75 -17.18 10.85 -7.16
C PRO A 75 -16.81 9.36 -7.12
N PHE A 76 -16.46 8.83 -5.95
CA PHE A 76 -16.01 7.44 -5.82
C PHE A 76 -17.10 6.38 -6.05
N ASN A 77 -18.36 6.79 -6.08
CA ASN A 77 -19.50 5.93 -6.39
C ASN A 77 -19.90 5.96 -7.89
N VAL A 78 -19.02 6.47 -8.77
CA VAL A 78 -19.24 6.58 -10.22
C VAL A 78 -18.14 5.83 -10.96
N VAL A 79 -18.49 5.00 -11.95
CA VAL A 79 -17.53 4.26 -12.77
C VAL A 79 -16.65 5.22 -13.57
N THR A 80 -15.33 5.03 -13.52
CA THR A 80 -14.34 5.68 -14.40
C THR A 80 -13.62 4.64 -15.26
N TRP A 81 -12.94 5.07 -16.32
CA TRP A 81 -12.37 4.15 -17.33
C TRP A 81 -10.83 4.15 -17.24
N HIS A 82 -10.28 3.53 -16.19
CA HIS A 82 -8.84 3.49 -15.89
C HIS A 82 -8.21 2.09 -16.11
N ALA A 83 -8.98 1.02 -15.93
CA ALA A 83 -8.45 -0.34 -15.94
C ALA A 83 -8.42 -1.00 -17.34
N GLY A 84 -9.30 -0.57 -18.26
CA GLY A 84 -9.42 -1.17 -19.59
C GLY A 84 -9.76 -2.67 -19.52
N VAL A 85 -9.20 -3.46 -20.44
CA VAL A 85 -9.32 -4.93 -20.40
C VAL A 85 -8.47 -5.43 -19.22
N SER A 86 -9.12 -6.02 -18.23
CA SER A 86 -8.51 -6.36 -16.95
C SER A 86 -9.25 -7.52 -16.27
N THR A 87 -8.53 -8.30 -15.47
CA THR A 87 -9.06 -9.42 -14.69
C THR A 87 -8.39 -9.49 -13.33
N TRP A 88 -9.16 -9.82 -12.29
CA TRP A 88 -8.63 -10.07 -10.95
C TRP A 88 -9.60 -10.90 -10.13
N ALA A 89 -9.12 -11.94 -9.43
CA ALA A 89 -9.91 -12.79 -8.54
C ALA A 89 -11.23 -13.30 -9.19
N GLY A 90 -11.18 -13.66 -10.48
CA GLY A 90 -12.35 -14.12 -11.23
C GLY A 90 -13.26 -13.01 -11.79
N LEU A 91 -13.01 -11.75 -11.47
CA LEU A 91 -13.73 -10.61 -12.03
C LEU A 91 -13.09 -10.17 -13.36
N VAL A 92 -13.93 -9.67 -14.28
CA VAL A 92 -13.53 -9.12 -15.59
C VAL A 92 -13.98 -7.68 -15.67
N GLY A 93 -13.12 -6.79 -16.21
CA GLY A 93 -13.48 -5.38 -16.40
C GLY A 93 -13.48 -4.58 -15.11
N LEU A 94 -12.31 -4.42 -14.49
CA LEU A 94 -12.13 -3.81 -13.17
C LEU A 94 -12.61 -2.36 -13.05
N ASN A 95 -12.89 -1.66 -14.16
CA ASN A 95 -13.55 -0.35 -14.11
C ASN A 95 -14.87 -0.36 -13.31
N SER A 96 -15.61 -1.47 -13.36
CA SER A 96 -16.90 -1.62 -12.67
C SER A 96 -16.76 -2.10 -11.22
N HIS A 97 -15.54 -2.30 -10.74
CA HIS A 97 -15.24 -2.90 -9.44
C HIS A 97 -14.19 -2.11 -8.65
N SER A 98 -13.65 -1.00 -9.18
CA SER A 98 -12.52 -0.36 -8.54
C SER A 98 -12.51 1.16 -8.65
N ILE A 99 -11.84 1.77 -7.66
CA ILE A 99 -11.39 3.16 -7.70
C ILE A 99 -10.02 3.17 -8.37
N GLY A 100 -9.76 4.11 -9.28
CA GLY A 100 -8.45 4.31 -9.92
C GLY A 100 -7.81 5.61 -9.46
N ILE A 101 -6.52 5.53 -9.06
CA ILE A 101 -5.65 6.67 -8.76
C ILE A 101 -4.54 6.73 -9.80
N GLU A 102 -4.47 7.83 -10.52
CA GLU A 102 -3.41 8.16 -11.47
C GLU A 102 -2.36 9.06 -10.83
N MET A 103 -1.13 8.59 -10.72
CA MET A 103 -0.03 9.37 -10.16
C MET A 103 0.75 10.07 -11.28
N ASP A 104 0.98 11.37 -11.14
CA ASP A 104 1.77 12.15 -12.11
C ASP A 104 3.21 11.64 -12.11
N ASN A 105 3.54 10.82 -13.09
CA ASN A 105 4.85 10.19 -13.25
C ASN A 105 5.03 9.77 -14.72
N ALA A 106 6.24 9.94 -15.25
CA ALA A 106 6.55 9.61 -16.64
C ALA A 106 6.61 8.10 -16.92
N GLY A 107 6.69 7.27 -15.87
CA GLY A 107 6.80 5.82 -15.94
C GLY A 107 8.17 5.35 -16.44
N LEU A 108 8.15 4.39 -17.36
CA LEU A 108 9.35 3.83 -17.98
C LEU A 108 10.10 4.90 -18.79
N LEU A 109 11.38 5.04 -18.51
CA LEU A 109 12.29 5.93 -19.22
C LEU A 109 13.14 5.15 -20.25
N LYS A 110 13.81 5.85 -21.12
CA LYS A 110 14.84 5.30 -22.00
C LYS A 110 16.17 6.02 -21.79
N ARG A 111 17.26 5.28 -21.92
CA ARG A 111 18.60 5.88 -21.93
C ARG A 111 18.92 6.41 -23.33
N VAL A 112 19.30 7.67 -23.43
CA VAL A 112 19.74 8.35 -24.65
C VAL A 112 21.10 8.99 -24.38
N GLY A 113 22.18 8.38 -24.86
CA GLY A 113 23.54 8.72 -24.46
C GLY A 113 23.73 8.55 -22.94
N ASN A 114 24.09 9.61 -22.25
CA ASN A 114 24.26 9.64 -20.79
C ASN A 114 23.03 10.18 -20.03
N GLN A 115 21.89 10.32 -20.70
CA GLN A 115 20.68 10.91 -20.11
C GLN A 115 19.53 9.89 -20.08
N TYR A 116 18.59 10.08 -19.14
CA TYR A 116 17.35 9.38 -19.08
C TYR A 116 16.21 10.26 -19.57
N GLN A 117 15.42 9.76 -20.50
CA GLN A 117 14.35 10.52 -21.14
C GLN A 117 13.03 9.78 -21.10
N SER A 118 11.93 10.52 -20.87
CA SER A 118 10.57 10.02 -21.09
C SER A 118 10.27 9.82 -22.60
N TRP A 119 9.17 9.14 -22.88
CA TRP A 119 8.68 8.96 -24.25
C TRP A 119 8.35 10.30 -24.97
N PHE A 120 8.06 11.34 -24.20
CA PHE A 120 7.78 12.70 -24.71
C PHE A 120 9.00 13.61 -24.71
N GLY A 121 10.22 13.06 -24.46
CA GLY A 121 11.49 13.75 -24.64
C GLY A 121 12.00 14.58 -23.46
N GLN A 122 11.31 14.59 -22.30
CA GLN A 122 11.81 15.25 -21.10
C GLN A 122 12.98 14.45 -20.52
N VAL A 123 14.03 15.15 -20.12
CA VAL A 123 15.23 14.59 -19.48
C VAL A 123 15.07 14.63 -17.97
N TYR A 124 15.51 13.56 -17.30
CA TYR A 124 15.49 13.43 -15.85
C TYR A 124 16.91 13.24 -15.31
N PRO A 125 17.27 13.91 -14.20
CA PRO A 125 18.55 13.69 -13.53
C PRO A 125 18.60 12.31 -12.87
N ASP A 126 19.81 11.78 -12.67
CA ASP A 126 20.01 10.44 -12.08
C ASP A 126 19.30 10.26 -10.72
N GLY A 127 19.23 11.31 -9.91
CA GLY A 127 18.52 11.29 -8.61
C GLY A 127 17.00 11.13 -8.70
N GLU A 128 16.41 11.28 -9.89
CA GLU A 128 14.99 11.06 -10.16
C GLU A 128 14.73 9.76 -10.94
N VAL A 129 15.73 8.85 -10.99
CA VAL A 129 15.64 7.60 -11.75
C VAL A 129 15.89 6.39 -10.86
N THR A 130 15.00 5.44 -10.92
CA THR A 130 15.14 4.12 -10.29
C THR A 130 15.50 3.09 -11.37
N LEU A 131 16.58 2.35 -11.17
CA LEU A 131 16.96 1.24 -12.04
C LEU A 131 16.44 -0.07 -11.45
N ALA A 132 15.45 -0.68 -12.08
CA ALA A 132 14.86 -1.92 -11.60
C ALA A 132 14.28 -2.77 -12.73
N ALA A 133 14.22 -4.09 -12.53
CA ALA A 133 13.44 -4.98 -13.36
C ALA A 133 11.96 -4.86 -12.99
N HIS A 134 11.07 -4.97 -13.96
CA HIS A 134 9.64 -5.00 -13.70
C HIS A 134 9.25 -6.33 -13.05
N ARG A 135 8.32 -6.32 -12.08
CA ARG A 135 7.90 -7.53 -11.35
C ARG A 135 7.36 -8.66 -12.25
N ASN A 136 6.77 -8.30 -13.39
CA ASN A 136 6.29 -9.26 -14.39
C ASN A 136 7.39 -9.72 -15.36
N GLY A 137 8.66 -9.45 -15.04
CA GLY A 137 9.82 -9.84 -15.83
C GLY A 137 10.32 -8.74 -16.78
N GLY A 138 11.46 -9.00 -17.39
CA GLY A 138 12.15 -8.10 -18.31
C GLY A 138 13.52 -7.64 -17.78
N PRO A 139 14.26 -6.85 -18.57
CA PRO A 139 15.56 -6.33 -18.18
C PRO A 139 15.43 -5.24 -17.12
N VAL A 140 16.51 -5.01 -16.36
CA VAL A 140 16.65 -3.81 -15.53
C VAL A 140 16.53 -2.58 -16.44
N SER A 141 15.59 -1.71 -16.12
CA SER A 141 15.23 -0.53 -16.92
C SER A 141 15.15 0.72 -16.04
N PRO A 142 15.35 1.92 -16.60
CA PRO A 142 15.20 3.16 -15.87
C PRO A 142 13.71 3.53 -15.75
N TRP A 143 13.30 3.89 -14.55
CA TRP A 143 11.94 4.33 -14.21
C TRP A 143 12.00 5.70 -13.53
N HIS A 144 11.05 6.56 -13.84
CA HIS A 144 10.92 7.85 -13.15
C HIS A 144 10.54 7.60 -11.69
N ALA A 145 11.38 8.05 -10.76
CA ALA A 145 11.14 7.90 -9.32
C ALA A 145 9.92 8.71 -8.88
N TYR A 146 9.17 8.19 -7.93
CA TYR A 146 8.10 8.95 -7.26
C TYR A 146 8.69 9.89 -6.21
N SER A 147 8.07 11.06 -6.03
CA SER A 147 8.49 11.97 -4.96
C SER A 147 8.01 11.47 -3.60
N GLN A 148 8.69 11.88 -2.55
CA GLN A 148 8.29 11.53 -1.18
C GLN A 148 6.88 12.04 -0.85
N ALA A 149 6.55 13.29 -1.22
CA ALA A 149 5.22 13.86 -1.01
C ALA A 149 4.12 13.07 -1.74
N GLN A 150 4.42 12.53 -2.92
CA GLN A 150 3.48 11.71 -3.69
C GLN A 150 3.26 10.35 -3.02
N ILE A 151 4.33 9.71 -2.52
CA ILE A 151 4.24 8.43 -1.80
C ILE A 151 3.44 8.59 -0.50
N GLU A 152 3.76 9.59 0.32
CA GLU A 152 3.05 9.89 1.57
C GLU A 152 1.54 10.14 1.32
N ARG A 153 1.23 10.91 0.28
CA ARG A 153 -0.16 11.18 -0.07
C ARG A 153 -0.88 9.94 -0.65
N ALA A 154 -0.17 9.08 -1.36
CA ALA A 154 -0.73 7.81 -1.83
C ALA A 154 -1.05 6.85 -0.68
N LEU A 155 -0.21 6.81 0.37
CA LEU A 155 -0.47 6.07 1.61
C LEU A 155 -1.74 6.57 2.30
N GLU A 156 -1.84 7.90 2.53
CA GLU A 156 -3.01 8.51 3.18
C GLU A 156 -4.31 8.27 2.39
N LEU A 157 -4.25 8.38 1.05
CA LEU A 157 -5.40 8.10 0.19
C LEU A 157 -5.81 6.63 0.22
N ALA A 158 -4.84 5.71 0.16
CA ALA A 158 -5.13 4.29 0.17
C ALA A 158 -5.76 3.85 1.50
N ASP A 159 -5.21 4.28 2.64
CA ASP A 159 -5.76 4.03 3.96
C ASP A 159 -7.19 4.56 4.10
N LEU A 160 -7.41 5.83 3.73
CA LEU A 160 -8.73 6.46 3.77
C LEU A 160 -9.76 5.72 2.91
N LEU A 161 -9.41 5.35 1.67
CA LEU A 161 -10.33 4.71 0.73
C LEU A 161 -10.63 3.26 1.13
N VAL A 162 -9.62 2.51 1.56
CA VAL A 162 -9.79 1.14 2.07
C VAL A 162 -10.69 1.14 3.29
N GLY A 163 -10.42 2.02 4.26
CA GLY A 163 -11.23 2.12 5.48
C GLY A 163 -12.67 2.58 5.22
N HIS A 164 -12.87 3.58 4.34
CA HIS A 164 -14.19 4.16 4.07
C HIS A 164 -15.12 3.22 3.28
N TYR A 165 -14.59 2.54 2.24
CA TYR A 165 -15.38 1.68 1.34
C TYR A 165 -15.27 0.19 1.67
N GLY A 166 -14.42 -0.22 2.62
CA GLY A 166 -14.16 -1.62 2.92
C GLY A 166 -13.52 -2.36 1.75
N LEU A 167 -12.56 -1.69 1.07
CA LEU A 167 -11.93 -2.29 -0.11
C LEU A 167 -11.13 -3.53 0.27
N GLN A 168 -11.19 -4.54 -0.59
CA GLN A 168 -10.60 -5.85 -0.35
C GLN A 168 -9.09 -5.87 -0.61
N ASP A 169 -8.62 -5.02 -1.55
CA ASP A 169 -7.22 -5.00 -1.93
C ASP A 169 -6.80 -3.68 -2.60
N VAL A 170 -5.47 -3.43 -2.61
CA VAL A 170 -4.79 -2.35 -3.34
C VAL A 170 -3.86 -2.99 -4.36
N LEU A 171 -4.09 -2.73 -5.62
CA LEU A 171 -3.45 -3.40 -6.75
C LEU A 171 -2.78 -2.39 -7.68
N GLY A 172 -1.77 -2.83 -8.41
CA GLY A 172 -1.28 -2.12 -9.59
C GLY A 172 -2.08 -2.46 -10.83
N HIS A 173 -2.05 -1.59 -11.82
CA HIS A 173 -2.59 -1.90 -13.15
C HIS A 173 -1.89 -3.13 -13.77
N GLU A 174 -0.61 -3.30 -13.45
CA GLU A 174 0.23 -4.45 -13.84
C GLU A 174 -0.25 -5.78 -13.26
N ASP A 175 -0.98 -5.75 -12.11
CA ASP A 175 -1.56 -6.94 -11.49
C ASP A 175 -2.82 -7.41 -12.20
N ILE A 176 -3.66 -6.46 -12.62
CA ILE A 176 -4.96 -6.74 -13.26
C ILE A 176 -4.90 -6.86 -14.78
N ALA A 177 -3.75 -6.50 -15.38
CA ALA A 177 -3.52 -6.55 -16.82
C ALA A 177 -2.06 -6.94 -17.14
N PRO A 178 -1.57 -8.09 -16.63
CA PRO A 178 -0.19 -8.52 -16.79
C PRO A 178 0.17 -8.69 -18.28
N GLY A 179 1.40 -8.30 -18.65
CA GLY A 179 1.86 -8.32 -20.05
C GLY A 179 1.32 -7.18 -20.93
N ARG A 180 0.26 -6.48 -20.51
CA ARG A 180 -0.31 -5.33 -21.22
C ARG A 180 0.05 -4.00 -20.57
N LYS A 181 0.18 -4.00 -19.24
CA LYS A 181 0.41 -2.81 -18.42
C LYS A 181 1.62 -2.99 -17.50
N THR A 182 2.28 -1.89 -17.22
CA THR A 182 3.49 -1.83 -16.41
C THR A 182 3.40 -0.78 -15.28
N ASP A 183 2.25 -0.13 -15.14
CA ASP A 183 1.99 0.86 -14.10
C ASP A 183 1.43 0.18 -12.83
N PRO A 184 1.79 0.66 -11.64
CA PRO A 184 2.61 1.81 -11.31
C PRO A 184 4.13 1.57 -11.42
N GLY A 185 4.58 0.35 -11.74
CA GLY A 185 5.97 -0.03 -11.97
C GLY A 185 6.84 -0.13 -10.72
N PRO A 186 8.08 -0.61 -10.86
CA PRO A 186 8.94 -0.95 -9.72
C PRO A 186 9.48 0.25 -8.94
N ALA A 187 9.34 1.47 -9.46
CA ALA A 187 9.68 2.69 -8.72
C ALA A 187 8.63 3.09 -7.67
N PHE A 188 7.43 2.51 -7.73
CA PHE A 188 6.38 2.73 -6.74
C PHE A 188 6.39 1.65 -5.67
N PRO A 189 6.36 1.99 -4.37
CA PRO A 189 6.38 1.02 -3.28
C PRO A 189 4.99 0.40 -3.06
N LEU A 190 4.43 -0.25 -4.10
CA LEU A 190 3.06 -0.78 -4.09
C LEU A 190 2.80 -1.73 -2.92
N ALA A 191 3.76 -2.62 -2.61
CA ALA A 191 3.62 -3.57 -1.51
C ALA A 191 3.50 -2.85 -0.15
N ALA A 192 4.31 -1.80 0.08
CA ALA A 192 4.23 -1.02 1.31
C ALA A 192 2.88 -0.28 1.42
N VAL A 193 2.41 0.36 0.34
CA VAL A 193 1.10 1.04 0.30
C VAL A 193 -0.04 0.06 0.55
N ARG A 194 0.00 -1.11 -0.08
CA ARG A 194 -0.98 -2.18 0.09
C ARG A 194 -1.03 -2.69 1.53
N ASN A 195 0.12 -3.00 2.12
CA ASN A 195 0.20 -3.51 3.48
C ASN A 195 -0.25 -2.48 4.50
N HIS A 196 0.15 -1.22 4.33
CA HIS A 196 -0.31 -0.11 5.16
C HIS A 196 -1.84 0.02 5.14
N ALA A 197 -2.42 0.17 3.97
CA ALA A 197 -3.86 0.40 3.80
C ALA A 197 -4.73 -0.77 4.28
N LEU A 198 -4.22 -2.00 4.19
CA LEU A 198 -4.93 -3.20 4.64
C LEU A 198 -4.66 -3.55 6.12
N GLY A 199 -3.93 -2.68 6.85
CA GLY A 199 -3.55 -2.93 8.24
C GLY A 199 -2.58 -4.11 8.41
N ARG A 200 -1.83 -4.45 7.36
CA ARG A 200 -0.85 -5.55 7.34
C ARG A 200 0.58 -5.06 7.59
N GLU A 201 0.76 -3.87 8.13
CA GLU A 201 2.09 -3.30 8.42
C GLU A 201 2.91 -4.15 9.39
N HIS A 202 2.22 -4.99 10.19
CA HIS A 202 2.83 -5.97 11.09
C HIS A 202 2.84 -7.39 10.52
N ASP A 203 2.29 -7.60 9.33
CA ASP A 203 2.55 -8.79 8.55
C ASP A 203 3.97 -8.67 7.97
N THR A 204 4.96 -8.71 8.86
CA THR A 204 6.30 -9.14 8.50
C THR A 204 6.10 -10.37 7.63
N PRO A 205 6.67 -10.47 6.42
CA PRO A 205 6.55 -11.68 5.60
C PRO A 205 6.76 -12.87 6.52
N ALA A 206 5.84 -13.84 6.49
CA ALA A 206 5.94 -14.97 7.39
C ALA A 206 7.33 -15.56 7.26
N ARG A 207 8.11 -15.47 8.33
CA ARG A 207 9.52 -15.86 8.32
C ARG A 207 9.63 -17.36 8.48
N TYR A 208 10.46 -17.95 7.63
CA TYR A 208 10.76 -19.38 7.64
C TYR A 208 12.25 -19.62 7.82
N LEU A 209 12.59 -20.79 8.29
CA LEU A 209 13.96 -21.29 8.39
C LEU A 209 14.10 -22.51 7.50
N VAL A 210 15.22 -22.61 6.79
CA VAL A 210 15.62 -23.84 6.10
C VAL A 210 15.91 -24.92 7.14
N THR A 211 15.20 -26.04 7.04
CA THR A 211 15.35 -27.18 7.98
C THR A 211 16.30 -28.25 7.45
N ALA A 212 16.44 -28.37 6.11
CA ALA A 212 17.35 -29.30 5.46
C ALA A 212 18.81 -28.83 5.55
N ALA A 213 19.76 -29.75 5.50
CA ALA A 213 21.19 -29.44 5.46
C ALA A 213 21.56 -28.61 4.21
N SER A 214 20.86 -28.85 3.10
CA SER A 214 20.99 -28.15 1.83
C SER A 214 19.64 -28.09 1.12
N LEU A 215 19.23 -26.91 0.63
CA LEU A 215 17.97 -26.69 -0.06
C LEU A 215 18.20 -25.86 -1.32
N ASN A 216 17.84 -26.41 -2.48
CA ASN A 216 17.90 -25.67 -3.72
C ASN A 216 16.78 -24.61 -3.76
N ILE A 217 17.15 -23.39 -4.14
CA ILE A 217 16.25 -22.29 -4.48
C ILE A 217 16.21 -22.17 -6.00
N ARG A 218 15.00 -22.21 -6.62
CA ARG A 218 14.79 -22.48 -8.04
C ARG A 218 14.00 -21.37 -8.73
N LYS A 219 14.10 -21.32 -10.06
CA LYS A 219 13.36 -20.37 -10.91
C LYS A 219 11.85 -20.60 -10.95
N GLY A 220 11.37 -21.76 -10.54
CA GLY A 220 9.95 -22.11 -10.60
C GLY A 220 9.57 -23.21 -9.60
N PRO A 221 8.25 -23.45 -9.39
CA PRO A 221 7.70 -24.32 -8.35
C PRO A 221 7.71 -25.80 -8.72
N ASP A 222 8.86 -26.30 -9.16
CA ASP A 222 9.10 -27.74 -9.45
C ASP A 222 10.58 -28.08 -9.37
N ALA A 223 10.90 -29.35 -9.11
CA ALA A 223 12.27 -29.84 -8.99
C ALA A 223 13.06 -29.81 -10.31
N SER A 224 12.39 -29.71 -11.44
CA SER A 224 13.01 -29.63 -12.79
C SER A 224 13.56 -28.24 -13.12
N PHE A 225 13.10 -27.19 -12.41
CA PHE A 225 13.60 -25.83 -12.65
C PHE A 225 15.05 -25.69 -12.17
N GLU A 226 15.84 -24.92 -12.90
CA GLU A 226 17.22 -24.60 -12.57
C GLU A 226 17.32 -23.80 -11.26
N PRO A 227 18.37 -24.01 -10.46
CA PRO A 227 18.66 -23.15 -9.31
C PRO A 227 18.91 -21.69 -9.72
N VAL A 228 18.48 -20.73 -8.87
CA VAL A 228 18.78 -19.29 -9.03
C VAL A 228 20.07 -18.89 -8.32
N ALA A 229 20.49 -19.67 -7.31
CA ALA A 229 21.66 -19.41 -6.48
C ALA A 229 22.23 -20.76 -5.96
N PRO A 230 23.41 -20.76 -5.32
CA PRO A 230 23.92 -21.90 -4.55
C PRO A 230 22.90 -22.36 -3.51
N ALA A 231 22.86 -23.67 -3.23
CA ALA A 231 21.90 -24.23 -2.30
C ALA A 231 21.98 -23.57 -0.89
N LEU A 232 20.83 -23.25 -0.36
CA LEU A 232 20.68 -22.66 0.96
C LEU A 232 21.03 -23.66 2.05
N ARG A 233 21.67 -23.20 3.12
CA ARG A 233 22.06 -24.03 4.27
C ARG A 233 20.97 -24.03 5.33
N LYS A 234 20.98 -25.07 6.16
CA LYS A 234 20.11 -25.14 7.35
C LYS A 234 20.26 -23.88 8.21
N GLY A 235 19.14 -23.33 8.64
CA GLY A 235 19.07 -22.09 9.43
C GLY A 235 19.10 -20.80 8.59
N THR A 236 19.17 -20.90 7.24
CA THR A 236 18.94 -19.70 6.40
C THR A 236 17.53 -19.18 6.64
N GLU A 237 17.43 -17.89 6.96
CA GLU A 237 16.16 -17.18 7.15
C GLU A 237 15.60 -16.77 5.79
N LEU A 238 14.30 -17.01 5.62
CA LEU A 238 13.55 -16.76 4.40
C LEU A 238 12.31 -15.95 4.73
N ASP A 239 12.02 -14.94 3.94
CA ASP A 239 10.73 -14.25 3.94
C ASP A 239 9.83 -14.88 2.88
N LEU A 240 8.63 -15.30 3.26
CA LEU A 240 7.65 -15.90 2.37
C LEU A 240 6.98 -14.82 1.52
N LEU A 241 7.12 -14.91 0.19
CA LEU A 241 6.50 -14.01 -0.75
C LEU A 241 5.19 -14.57 -1.32
N GLU A 242 5.19 -15.90 -1.63
CA GLU A 242 4.00 -16.60 -2.16
C GLU A 242 4.01 -18.06 -1.70
N ALA A 243 2.84 -18.60 -1.35
CA ALA A 243 2.67 -20.01 -1.06
C ALA A 243 1.84 -20.69 -2.16
N ARG A 244 2.35 -21.79 -2.71
CA ARG A 244 1.62 -22.67 -3.65
C ARG A 244 1.80 -24.11 -3.22
N ASP A 245 0.72 -24.80 -2.99
CA ASP A 245 0.66 -26.25 -2.72
C ASP A 245 1.91 -26.79 -2.00
N ARG A 246 2.89 -27.37 -2.74
CA ARG A 246 4.14 -27.94 -2.22
C ARG A 246 5.36 -27.03 -2.30
N TRP A 247 5.24 -25.83 -2.85
CA TRP A 247 6.32 -24.88 -3.09
C TRP A 247 5.99 -23.51 -2.56
N SER A 248 7.01 -22.79 -2.10
CA SER A 248 6.92 -21.39 -1.71
C SER A 248 7.93 -20.55 -2.46
N LEU A 249 7.50 -19.39 -2.97
CA LEU A 249 8.39 -18.33 -3.41
C LEU A 249 8.89 -17.61 -2.16
N VAL A 250 10.20 -17.49 -2.05
CA VAL A 250 10.84 -16.88 -0.88
C VAL A 250 11.98 -15.97 -1.30
N GLU A 251 12.27 -15.01 -0.42
CA GLU A 251 13.46 -14.16 -0.49
C GLU A 251 14.40 -14.51 0.67
N VAL A 252 15.71 -14.48 0.42
CA VAL A 252 16.70 -14.74 1.46
C VAL A 252 16.93 -13.46 2.29
N VAL A 253 16.54 -13.44 3.57
CA VAL A 253 16.56 -12.26 4.45
C VAL A 253 17.89 -11.50 4.47
N ARG A 254 19.01 -12.23 4.48
CA ARG A 254 20.37 -11.62 4.49
C ARG A 254 20.93 -11.34 3.10
N ASN A 255 20.21 -11.69 2.05
CA ASN A 255 20.59 -11.44 0.66
C ASN A 255 19.31 -11.30 -0.19
N PRO A 256 18.60 -10.14 -0.14
CA PRO A 256 17.34 -9.92 -0.85
C PRO A 256 17.42 -10.07 -2.38
N ASP A 257 18.64 -10.02 -2.95
CA ASP A 257 18.84 -10.30 -4.38
C ASP A 257 18.63 -11.78 -4.76
N VAL A 258 18.50 -12.67 -3.76
CA VAL A 258 18.22 -14.08 -3.95
C VAL A 258 16.77 -14.39 -3.63
N GLU A 259 15.96 -14.40 -4.68
CA GLU A 259 14.55 -14.78 -4.66
C GLU A 259 14.36 -16.06 -5.51
N GLY A 260 13.46 -16.94 -5.08
CA GLY A 260 13.12 -18.14 -5.84
C GLY A 260 12.23 -19.12 -5.07
N TRP A 261 11.92 -20.22 -5.74
CA TRP A 261 11.04 -21.26 -5.24
C TRP A 261 11.79 -22.32 -4.43
N VAL A 262 11.26 -22.62 -3.25
CA VAL A 262 11.75 -23.71 -2.38
C VAL A 262 10.61 -24.68 -2.04
N SER A 263 10.97 -25.95 -1.80
CA SER A 263 9.98 -26.95 -1.39
C SER A 263 9.57 -26.72 0.08
N ASN A 264 8.26 -26.71 0.35
CA ASN A 264 7.67 -26.53 1.68
C ASN A 264 8.07 -27.62 2.67
N SER A 265 8.47 -28.80 2.18
CA SER A 265 8.93 -29.91 3.02
C SER A 265 10.25 -29.62 3.75
N PHE A 266 10.99 -28.58 3.36
CA PHE A 266 12.33 -28.28 3.86
C PHE A 266 12.43 -26.88 4.48
N ILE A 267 11.31 -26.24 4.76
CA ILE A 267 11.24 -24.99 5.50
C ILE A 267 10.25 -25.12 6.67
N ALA A 268 10.46 -24.37 7.73
CA ALA A 268 9.55 -24.32 8.87
C ALA A 268 9.34 -22.86 9.29
N PRO A 269 8.12 -22.47 9.70
CA PRO A 269 7.85 -21.12 10.16
C PRO A 269 8.67 -20.82 11.44
N VAL A 270 9.20 -19.60 11.52
CA VAL A 270 9.77 -19.06 12.75
C VAL A 270 8.59 -18.66 13.62
N SER A 271 8.42 -19.38 14.76
CA SER A 271 7.46 -18.97 15.78
C SER A 271 7.99 -17.75 16.49
N GLU A 272 7.59 -16.54 16.11
CA GLU A 272 7.80 -15.39 16.98
C GLU A 272 6.91 -15.53 18.23
N PRO A 273 7.38 -15.13 19.42
CA PRO A 273 6.49 -14.97 20.56
C PRO A 273 5.41 -13.97 20.17
N ARG A 274 4.17 -14.40 20.12
CA ARG A 274 3.03 -13.54 19.83
C ARG A 274 3.01 -12.41 20.87
N GLU A 275 3.36 -11.20 20.49
CA GLU A 275 3.07 -10.02 21.29
C GLU A 275 1.55 -9.90 21.41
N LEU A 276 1.06 -10.15 22.62
CA LEU A 276 -0.36 -9.98 22.93
C LEU A 276 -0.73 -8.51 22.77
N ARG A 277 -1.77 -8.22 22.00
CA ARG A 277 -2.31 -6.86 21.91
C ARG A 277 -2.62 -6.35 23.32
N PRO A 278 -2.49 -5.06 23.62
CA PRO A 278 -2.75 -4.51 24.93
C PRO A 278 -4.10 -4.88 25.55
N GLN A 279 -5.10 -5.19 24.72
CA GLN A 279 -6.41 -5.68 25.14
C GLN A 279 -6.41 -7.16 25.55
N GLU A 280 -5.60 -8.01 24.89
CA GLU A 280 -5.47 -9.44 25.20
C GLU A 280 -4.59 -9.65 26.45
N ALA A 281 -3.60 -8.79 26.67
CA ALA A 281 -2.78 -8.79 27.88
C ALA A 281 -3.57 -8.48 29.15
N ARG A 282 -4.67 -7.68 29.06
CA ARG A 282 -5.56 -7.39 30.19
C ARG A 282 -6.47 -8.56 30.56
N THR A 283 -6.74 -9.48 29.66
CA THR A 283 -7.64 -10.63 29.87
C THR A 283 -6.91 -11.82 30.50
N LEU A 284 -5.56 -11.85 30.47
CA LEU A 284 -4.73 -12.93 30.99
C LEU A 284 -4.02 -12.57 32.33
N ALA A 285 -4.22 -11.34 32.84
CA ALA A 285 -3.74 -10.99 34.17
C ALA A 285 -4.60 -11.71 35.23
N PRO A 286 -4.01 -12.40 36.22
CA PRO A 286 -4.77 -13.01 37.29
C PRO A 286 -5.58 -11.95 38.04
N ALA A 287 -6.82 -12.31 38.41
CA ALA A 287 -7.81 -11.42 39.02
C ALA A 287 -7.54 -11.07 40.50
N ASP A 288 -6.32 -11.19 40.98
CA ASP A 288 -5.93 -10.92 42.36
C ASP A 288 -4.78 -9.89 42.43
N GLU A 289 -5.15 -8.63 42.31
CA GLU A 289 -4.52 -7.51 43.03
C GLU A 289 -5.51 -6.32 43.02
N ALA A 290 -6.46 -6.35 43.96
CA ALA A 290 -7.24 -5.17 44.30
C ALA A 290 -6.31 -4.12 44.96
N PRO A 291 -6.34 -2.84 44.57
CA PRO A 291 -5.53 -1.81 45.19
C PRO A 291 -5.95 -1.65 46.65
N ALA A 292 -4.98 -1.75 47.59
CA ALA A 292 -5.15 -1.52 49.01
C ALA A 292 -5.74 -0.09 49.24
N VAL A 293 -6.94 -0.05 49.82
CA VAL A 293 -7.57 1.18 50.25
C VAL A 293 -6.76 1.77 51.42
N LEU A 294 -6.06 2.86 51.19
CA LEU A 294 -5.44 3.69 52.26
C LEU A 294 -6.52 4.29 53.09
N VAL A 295 -6.76 3.72 54.29
CA VAL A 295 -7.58 4.30 55.34
C VAL A 295 -6.79 5.43 56.02
N GLU A 296 -7.08 6.67 55.62
CA GLU A 296 -6.62 7.85 56.37
C GLU A 296 -7.28 7.90 57.76
N LYS A 297 -6.50 7.70 58.80
CA LYS A 297 -6.89 7.96 60.20
C LYS A 297 -7.09 9.48 60.40
N ARG A 298 -8.31 9.91 60.45
CA ARG A 298 -8.67 11.25 60.96
C ARG A 298 -8.38 11.32 62.47
N LYS A 299 -7.35 12.07 62.84
CA LYS A 299 -7.12 12.51 64.23
C LYS A 299 -8.18 13.52 64.63
N GLY A 300 -8.95 13.17 65.64
CA GLY A 300 -9.91 14.07 66.29
C GLY A 300 -9.18 15.26 66.95
N ARG A 301 -9.79 16.41 66.79
CA ARG A 301 -9.48 17.59 67.64
C ARG A 301 -10.77 18.05 68.29
N SER A 302 -10.81 17.81 69.62
CA SER A 302 -11.73 18.39 70.58
C SER A 302 -11.42 19.88 70.77
N GLY A 303 -12.40 20.71 71.00
CA GLY A 303 -12.11 22.00 71.54
C GLY A 303 -13.20 23.08 71.42
N LYS A 304 -14.11 23.03 72.36
CA LYS A 304 -14.70 24.17 73.10
C LYS A 304 -15.50 25.27 72.41
N SER A 305 -16.76 25.20 72.76
CA SER A 305 -17.70 26.24 72.95
C SER A 305 -17.16 27.66 73.31
N LYS A 306 -17.72 28.70 72.67
CA LYS A 306 -18.14 29.93 73.36
C LYS A 306 -19.22 30.67 72.58
N ARG A 307 -20.34 30.93 73.35
CA ARG A 307 -21.48 31.80 73.02
C ARG A 307 -21.04 33.26 72.94
N LYS A 308 -21.74 34.06 72.12
CA LYS A 308 -22.32 35.42 72.41
C LYS A 308 -22.90 35.91 71.07
N ALA A 309 -24.18 36.11 70.91
CA ALA A 309 -25.06 37.14 71.37
C ALA A 309 -24.84 38.52 70.66
N GLY A 310 -25.92 39.00 70.05
CA GLY A 310 -26.20 40.42 69.70
C GLY A 310 -25.98 40.69 68.23
N GLY A 311 -26.92 41.21 67.50
CA GLY A 311 -27.99 42.09 67.66
C GLY A 311 -28.09 42.97 66.42
N ARG A 312 -29.31 43.07 65.89
CA ARG A 312 -29.91 44.24 65.19
C ARG A 312 -29.03 45.02 64.20
N ARG A 313 -29.34 45.07 62.93
CA ARG A 313 -30.39 45.91 62.29
C ARG A 313 -30.57 45.51 60.87
#